data_a278e3eb1303de9d2cd215fc7c6bfb4b
#
_entry.id   a278e3eb1303de9d2cd215fc7c6bfb4b
#
_cell.length_a   1.000
_cell.length_b   1.000
_cell.length_c   1.000
_cell.angle_alpha   90.00
_cell.angle_beta   90.00
_cell.angle_gamma   90.00
#
_symmetry.space_group_name_H-M   'P 1'
#
loop_
_entity.id
_entity.type
_entity.pdbx_description
1 polymer ?
#
loop_
_entity_poly.entity_id
_entity_poly.type
_entity_poly.pdbx_seq_one_letter_code
_entity_poly.pdbx_strand_id
1 'polypeptide(L)'
;MTGLPRGRFLVFEGIDGSGKTTQLEALAAWLPTSGLMPSGASVHRSREPGGTALGLALRQLLLHPPDGTAPCPTAELLLYAADRAQHVETVIRPALAAGDWVLSDRFSGSTAAYQGDGRGLPHLCIAELERIATGGLTPDLTLWLDLPLAASLRRRGHRPADRIEASGEAFLARVGEGFARLAQERRWWRVDATQAPEQVAEACRSLLRQQLGVAAP
;
A
#
# COMPACT_ATOMS: atom_id res chain seq x y z
N MET A 1 3.69 20.21 28.69
CA MET A 1 3.21 18.84 28.33
C MET A 1 3.90 18.47 27.01
N THR A 2 4.97 17.70 27.09
CA THR A 2 5.62 17.15 25.90
C THR A 2 4.64 16.13 25.32
N GLY A 3 3.99 16.51 24.19
CA GLY A 3 3.08 15.61 23.49
C GLY A 3 3.80 14.31 23.15
N LEU A 4 3.09 13.18 23.26
CA LEU A 4 3.59 11.88 22.76
C LEU A 4 4.06 12.07 21.32
N PRO A 5 5.23 11.52 20.94
CA PRO A 5 5.67 11.59 19.57
C PRO A 5 4.58 10.97 18.67
N ARG A 6 4.19 11.70 17.63
CA ARG A 6 3.19 11.24 16.66
C ARG A 6 3.61 9.88 16.09
N GLY A 7 2.67 8.95 16.00
CA GLY A 7 2.88 7.67 15.30
C GLY A 7 3.28 7.86 13.83
N ARG A 8 3.77 6.82 13.20
CA ARG A 8 4.21 6.84 11.79
C ARG A 8 3.35 5.94 10.92
N PHE A 9 3.06 6.42 9.72
CA PHE A 9 2.32 5.69 8.71
C PHE A 9 3.22 5.32 7.53
N LEU A 10 3.49 4.03 7.36
CA LEU A 10 4.34 3.48 6.31
C LEU A 10 3.49 2.63 5.34
N VAL A 11 3.77 2.76 4.06
CA VAL A 11 3.02 2.06 3.01
C VAL A 11 3.97 1.29 2.09
N PHE A 12 3.58 0.07 1.75
CA PHE A 12 4.20 -0.70 0.67
C PHE A 12 3.32 -0.63 -0.58
N GLU A 13 3.90 -0.17 -1.68
CA GLU A 13 3.26 -0.09 -2.99
C GLU A 13 4.00 -0.93 -4.03
N GLY A 14 3.32 -1.28 -5.10
CA GLY A 14 3.86 -2.08 -6.21
C GLY A 14 2.85 -3.08 -6.75
N ILE A 15 3.17 -3.67 -7.91
CA ILE A 15 2.32 -4.67 -8.58
C ILE A 15 2.17 -5.95 -7.74
N ASP A 16 1.21 -6.80 -8.12
CA ASP A 16 1.01 -8.10 -7.46
C ASP A 16 2.22 -9.00 -7.64
N GLY A 17 2.54 -9.80 -6.61
CA GLY A 17 3.74 -10.63 -6.61
C GLY A 17 5.05 -9.87 -6.31
N SER A 18 5.03 -8.55 -6.06
CA SER A 18 6.25 -7.80 -5.70
C SER A 18 6.76 -8.09 -4.28
N GLY A 19 6.00 -8.81 -3.46
CA GLY A 19 6.43 -9.21 -2.13
C GLY A 19 6.02 -8.25 -1.01
N LYS A 20 5.07 -7.34 -1.25
CA LYS A 20 4.62 -6.33 -0.25
C LYS A 20 4.28 -6.93 1.11
N THR A 21 3.43 -7.95 1.14
CA THR A 21 3.02 -8.60 2.39
C THR A 21 4.23 -9.22 3.11
N THR A 22 5.13 -9.89 2.38
CA THR A 22 6.35 -10.48 2.95
C THR A 22 7.24 -9.42 3.58
N GLN A 23 7.44 -8.30 2.91
CA GLN A 23 8.28 -7.21 3.41
C GLN A 23 7.63 -6.44 4.54
N LEU A 24 6.32 -6.28 4.51
CA LEU A 24 5.55 -5.70 5.59
C LEU A 24 5.70 -6.53 6.88
N GLU A 25 5.54 -7.86 6.80
CA GLU A 25 5.71 -8.76 7.94
C GLU A 25 7.15 -8.75 8.47
N ALA A 26 8.15 -8.78 7.59
CA ALA A 26 9.56 -8.71 7.96
C ALA A 26 9.91 -7.39 8.65
N LEU A 27 9.33 -6.28 8.18
CA LEU A 27 9.54 -4.96 8.76
C LEU A 27 8.81 -4.82 10.10
N ALA A 28 7.58 -5.31 10.19
CA ALA A 28 6.79 -5.29 11.43
C ALA A 28 7.45 -6.08 12.55
N ALA A 29 8.06 -7.21 12.23
CA ALA A 29 8.81 -8.02 13.19
C ALA A 29 10.10 -7.35 13.67
N TRP A 30 10.76 -6.58 12.79
CA TRP A 30 12.04 -5.92 13.10
C TRP A 30 11.86 -4.59 13.86
N LEU A 31 10.82 -3.80 13.56
CA LEU A 31 10.64 -2.45 14.08
C LEU A 31 10.72 -2.33 15.60
N PRO A 32 10.10 -3.23 16.42
CA PRO A 32 10.15 -3.12 17.88
C PRO A 32 11.56 -3.18 18.47
N THR A 33 12.51 -3.80 17.75
CA THR A 33 13.92 -3.96 18.19
C THR A 33 14.87 -3.02 17.47
N SER A 34 14.36 -2.18 16.57
CA SER A 34 15.16 -1.34 15.68
C SER A 34 15.77 -0.10 16.34
N GLY A 35 15.22 0.32 17.47
CA GLY A 35 15.53 1.59 18.10
C GLY A 35 14.88 2.82 17.43
N LEU A 36 14.08 2.63 16.36
CA LEU A 36 13.42 3.73 15.64
C LEU A 36 12.09 4.14 16.28
N MET A 37 11.45 3.23 16.98
CA MET A 37 10.14 3.46 17.56
C MET A 37 10.24 4.07 18.97
N PRO A 38 9.29 4.97 19.33
CA PRO A 38 9.18 5.39 20.73
C PRO A 38 8.93 4.20 21.67
N SER A 39 9.44 4.30 22.89
CA SER A 39 9.17 3.28 23.91
C SER A 39 7.66 3.15 24.15
N GLY A 40 7.17 1.90 24.14
CA GLY A 40 5.76 1.57 24.35
C GLY A 40 4.88 1.67 23.11
N ALA A 41 5.37 2.18 21.97
CA ALA A 41 4.62 2.20 20.73
C ALA A 41 4.46 0.81 20.13
N SER A 42 3.29 0.52 19.57
CA SER A 42 2.95 -0.72 18.90
C SER A 42 3.04 -0.62 17.38
N VAL A 43 3.13 -1.76 16.69
CA VAL A 43 3.08 -1.83 15.22
C VAL A 43 1.77 -2.47 14.78
N HIS A 44 0.95 -1.70 14.06
CA HIS A 44 -0.28 -2.17 13.43
C HIS A 44 0.00 -2.57 11.98
N ARG A 45 -0.32 -3.80 11.62
CA ARG A 45 -0.23 -4.33 10.26
C ARG A 45 -1.61 -4.26 9.61
N SER A 46 -1.69 -3.69 8.43
CA SER A 46 -2.94 -3.54 7.72
C SER A 46 -2.75 -3.68 6.20
N ARG A 47 -3.83 -3.58 5.46
CA ARG A 47 -3.82 -3.64 3.99
C ARG A 47 -5.06 -2.98 3.40
N GLU A 48 -4.99 -2.61 2.13
CA GLU A 48 -6.13 -2.17 1.33
C GLU A 48 -6.26 -2.97 0.01
N PRO A 49 -7.49 -3.40 -0.35
CA PRO A 49 -8.69 -3.34 0.48
C PRO A 49 -8.69 -4.43 1.57
N GLY A 50 -9.46 -4.20 2.63
CA GLY A 50 -9.72 -5.22 3.64
C GLY A 50 -9.07 -5.00 5.01
N GLY A 51 -8.69 -3.78 5.35
CA GLY A 51 -8.13 -3.43 6.68
C GLY A 51 -9.16 -3.35 7.81
N THR A 52 -10.46 -3.47 7.50
CA THR A 52 -11.57 -3.41 8.46
C THR A 52 -12.61 -4.48 8.17
N ALA A 53 -13.57 -4.70 9.06
CA ALA A 53 -14.67 -5.65 8.81
C ALA A 53 -15.48 -5.24 7.56
N LEU A 54 -15.80 -3.95 7.39
CA LEU A 54 -16.45 -3.44 6.17
C LEU A 54 -15.52 -3.65 4.96
N GLY A 55 -14.24 -3.35 5.12
CA GLY A 55 -13.24 -3.53 4.08
C GLY A 55 -13.12 -4.97 3.59
N LEU A 56 -13.25 -5.97 4.47
CA LEU A 56 -13.27 -7.38 4.06
C LEU A 56 -14.46 -7.71 3.16
N ALA A 57 -15.65 -7.18 3.45
CA ALA A 57 -16.82 -7.33 2.59
C ALA A 57 -16.62 -6.65 1.23
N LEU A 58 -16.09 -5.42 1.23
CA LEU A 58 -15.77 -4.69 0.01
C LEU A 58 -14.68 -5.41 -0.82
N ARG A 59 -13.66 -5.97 -0.18
CA ARG A 59 -12.64 -6.78 -0.83
C ARG A 59 -13.23 -7.97 -1.57
N GLN A 60 -14.19 -8.67 -0.96
CA GLN A 60 -14.87 -9.79 -1.60
C GLN A 60 -15.61 -9.34 -2.87
N LEU A 61 -16.36 -8.24 -2.80
CA LEU A 61 -17.04 -7.68 -3.97
C LEU A 61 -16.10 -7.20 -5.06
N LEU A 62 -14.94 -6.65 -4.69
CA LEU A 62 -13.94 -6.13 -5.61
C LEU A 62 -13.17 -7.23 -6.34
N LEU A 63 -12.72 -8.27 -5.61
CA LEU A 63 -11.81 -9.28 -6.12
C LEU A 63 -12.50 -10.56 -6.58
N HIS A 64 -13.62 -10.91 -5.93
CA HIS A 64 -14.38 -12.14 -6.15
C HIS A 64 -15.88 -11.87 -6.18
N PRO A 65 -16.36 -10.96 -7.05
CA PRO A 65 -17.78 -10.66 -7.14
C PRO A 65 -18.57 -11.93 -7.57
N PRO A 66 -19.82 -12.11 -7.12
CA PRO A 66 -20.69 -13.13 -7.67
C PRO A 66 -20.86 -12.95 -9.19
N ASP A 67 -21.13 -14.04 -9.91
CA ASP A 67 -21.28 -14.01 -11.36
C ASP A 67 -22.24 -12.93 -11.84
N GLY A 68 -21.85 -12.19 -12.87
CA GLY A 68 -22.61 -11.10 -13.46
C GLY A 68 -22.69 -9.80 -12.63
N THR A 69 -22.01 -9.74 -11.47
CA THR A 69 -22.08 -8.56 -10.57
C THR A 69 -20.76 -7.78 -10.49
N ALA A 70 -19.84 -8.00 -11.42
CA ALA A 70 -18.56 -7.29 -11.43
C ALA A 70 -18.78 -5.77 -11.54
N PRO A 71 -18.18 -4.96 -10.65
CA PRO A 71 -18.37 -3.51 -10.68
C PRO A 71 -17.77 -2.91 -11.96
N CYS A 72 -18.45 -1.92 -12.54
CA CYS A 72 -17.88 -1.09 -13.60
C CYS A 72 -16.70 -0.25 -13.05
N PRO A 73 -15.82 0.31 -13.90
CA PRO A 73 -14.63 1.04 -13.42
C PRO A 73 -14.91 2.14 -12.41
N THR A 74 -15.97 2.91 -12.58
CA THR A 74 -16.35 3.97 -11.63
C THR A 74 -16.84 3.40 -10.30
N ALA A 75 -17.66 2.34 -10.31
CA ALA A 75 -18.09 1.68 -9.08
C ALA A 75 -16.89 1.02 -8.36
N GLU A 76 -15.96 0.39 -9.10
CA GLU A 76 -14.72 -0.14 -8.57
C GLU A 76 -13.93 0.94 -7.81
N LEU A 77 -13.73 2.11 -8.43
CA LEU A 77 -13.04 3.25 -7.81
C LEU A 77 -13.73 3.71 -6.51
N LEU A 78 -15.06 3.85 -6.53
CA LEU A 78 -15.82 4.27 -5.35
C LEU A 78 -15.77 3.26 -4.21
N LEU A 79 -15.76 1.96 -4.51
CA LEU A 79 -15.63 0.90 -3.50
C LEU A 79 -14.23 0.90 -2.84
N TYR A 80 -13.15 1.13 -3.62
CA TYR A 80 -11.82 1.32 -3.05
C TYR A 80 -11.73 2.56 -2.17
N ALA A 81 -12.38 3.66 -2.57
CA ALA A 81 -12.41 4.88 -1.76
C ALA A 81 -13.21 4.68 -0.46
N ALA A 82 -14.33 3.94 -0.50
CA ALA A 82 -15.10 3.61 0.70
C ALA A 82 -14.33 2.73 1.68
N ASP A 83 -13.62 1.70 1.18
CA ASP A 83 -12.71 0.87 2.00
C ASP A 83 -11.66 1.74 2.70
N ARG A 84 -10.99 2.61 1.95
CA ARG A 84 -9.95 3.51 2.46
C ARG A 84 -10.48 4.49 3.50
N ALA A 85 -11.63 5.12 3.24
CA ALA A 85 -12.24 6.05 4.19
C ALA A 85 -12.52 5.39 5.54
N GLN A 86 -13.13 4.19 5.52
CA GLN A 86 -13.37 3.41 6.73
C GLN A 86 -12.05 3.04 7.42
N HIS A 87 -11.05 2.58 6.67
CA HIS A 87 -9.75 2.19 7.20
C HIS A 87 -9.02 3.36 7.86
N VAL A 88 -8.98 4.52 7.21
CA VAL A 88 -8.36 5.73 7.75
C VAL A 88 -8.99 6.14 9.08
N GLU A 89 -10.32 6.23 9.12
CA GLU A 89 -11.02 6.75 10.31
C GLU A 89 -11.01 5.78 11.49
N THR A 90 -11.11 4.47 11.23
CA THR A 90 -11.31 3.50 12.32
C THR A 90 -10.04 2.75 12.74
N VAL A 91 -8.99 2.78 11.93
CA VAL A 91 -7.73 2.07 12.22
C VAL A 91 -6.53 3.00 12.20
N ILE A 92 -6.28 3.70 11.06
CA ILE A 92 -5.01 4.41 10.90
C ILE A 92 -4.94 5.63 11.84
N ARG A 93 -5.92 6.53 11.79
CA ARG A 93 -5.92 7.74 12.62
C ARG A 93 -5.86 7.46 14.12
N PRO A 94 -6.67 6.51 14.66
CA PRO A 94 -6.59 6.17 16.09
C PRO A 94 -5.21 5.64 16.49
N ALA A 95 -4.60 4.74 15.71
CA ALA A 95 -3.28 4.21 15.99
C ALA A 95 -2.21 5.32 15.98
N LEU A 96 -2.22 6.18 14.95
CA LEU A 96 -1.29 7.32 14.89
C LEU A 96 -1.45 8.31 16.04
N ALA A 97 -2.70 8.55 16.47
CA ALA A 97 -2.99 9.41 17.61
C ALA A 97 -2.50 8.80 18.95
N ALA A 98 -2.48 7.47 19.06
CA ALA A 98 -1.91 6.75 20.18
C ALA A 98 -0.36 6.74 20.19
N GLY A 99 0.29 7.23 19.12
CA GLY A 99 1.74 7.18 18.96
C GLY A 99 2.25 5.89 18.32
N ASP A 100 1.34 5.01 17.90
CA ASP A 100 1.65 3.74 17.27
C ASP A 100 2.03 3.88 15.80
N TRP A 101 2.72 2.89 15.28
CA TRP A 101 3.10 2.83 13.87
C TRP A 101 2.13 1.94 13.08
N VAL A 102 1.74 2.40 11.90
CA VAL A 102 0.88 1.65 10.98
C VAL A 102 1.66 1.30 9.73
N LEU A 103 1.68 0.02 9.38
CA LEU A 103 2.20 -0.49 8.13
C LEU A 103 1.03 -0.99 7.28
N SER A 104 0.89 -0.46 6.06
CA SER A 104 -0.16 -0.89 5.13
C SER A 104 0.40 -1.51 3.85
N ASP A 105 -0.11 -2.68 3.49
CA ASP A 105 0.06 -3.26 2.15
C ASP A 105 -0.96 -2.57 1.24
N ARG A 106 -0.51 -1.60 0.45
CA ARG A 106 -1.25 -0.66 -0.39
C ARG A 106 -1.90 0.49 0.36
N PHE A 107 -2.10 1.56 -0.38
CA PHE A 107 -2.87 2.76 -0.02
C PHE A 107 -3.33 3.47 -1.29
N SER A 108 -3.46 4.79 -1.26
CA SER A 108 -3.96 5.63 -2.36
C SER A 108 -3.16 5.51 -3.67
N GLY A 109 -1.88 5.17 -3.60
CA GLY A 109 -1.05 4.95 -4.78
C GLY A 109 -1.54 3.80 -5.65
N SER A 110 -2.00 2.72 -5.02
CA SER A 110 -2.62 1.60 -5.75
C SER A 110 -3.85 2.04 -6.54
N THR A 111 -4.72 2.90 -5.98
CA THR A 111 -5.90 3.42 -6.71
C THR A 111 -5.47 4.25 -7.92
N ALA A 112 -4.48 5.13 -7.76
CA ALA A 112 -3.98 5.93 -8.88
C ALA A 112 -3.40 5.06 -10.00
N ALA A 113 -2.64 4.01 -9.67
CA ALA A 113 -2.07 3.09 -10.66
C ALA A 113 -3.13 2.19 -11.31
N TYR A 114 -3.98 1.53 -10.53
CA TYR A 114 -4.94 0.55 -11.05
C TYR A 114 -6.16 1.19 -11.71
N GLN A 115 -6.84 2.13 -11.05
CA GLN A 115 -8.04 2.77 -11.57
C GLN A 115 -7.69 3.93 -12.51
N GLY A 116 -6.59 4.65 -12.24
CA GLY A 116 -6.10 5.72 -13.13
C GLY A 116 -5.43 5.13 -14.37
N ASP A 117 -4.19 4.70 -14.24
CA ASP A 117 -3.39 4.25 -15.39
C ASP A 117 -3.93 2.95 -16.00
N GLY A 118 -4.34 2.00 -15.15
CA GLY A 118 -4.89 0.71 -15.59
C GLY A 118 -6.25 0.82 -16.29
N ARG A 119 -7.26 1.40 -15.64
CA ARG A 119 -8.63 1.55 -16.16
C ARG A 119 -8.83 2.79 -17.02
N GLY A 120 -7.89 3.76 -17.00
CA GLY A 120 -7.98 5.01 -17.76
C GLY A 120 -8.95 6.04 -17.16
N LEU A 121 -9.23 5.96 -15.86
CA LEU A 121 -10.07 6.97 -15.21
C LEU A 121 -9.27 8.28 -15.00
N PRO A 122 -9.94 9.45 -15.05
CA PRO A 122 -9.26 10.74 -14.96
C PRO A 122 -8.53 10.90 -13.60
N HIS A 123 -7.24 11.20 -13.64
CA HIS A 123 -6.42 11.37 -12.43
C HIS A 123 -6.91 12.49 -11.51
N LEU A 124 -7.51 13.56 -12.06
CA LEU A 124 -8.10 14.64 -11.26
C LEU A 124 -9.25 14.13 -10.38
N CYS A 125 -10.13 13.28 -10.94
CA CYS A 125 -11.22 12.68 -10.17
C CYS A 125 -10.69 11.75 -9.08
N ILE A 126 -9.64 10.98 -9.38
CA ILE A 126 -8.99 10.09 -8.42
C ILE A 126 -8.36 10.90 -7.29
N ALA A 127 -7.63 11.97 -7.60
CA ALA A 127 -6.99 12.82 -6.59
C ALA A 127 -8.00 13.48 -5.64
N GLU A 128 -9.14 13.95 -6.18
CA GLU A 128 -10.20 14.54 -5.35
C GLU A 128 -10.86 13.48 -4.46
N LEU A 129 -11.15 12.30 -5.00
CA LEU A 129 -11.72 11.21 -4.23
C LEU A 129 -10.75 10.69 -3.17
N GLU A 130 -9.45 10.62 -3.48
CA GLU A 130 -8.38 10.31 -2.53
C GLU A 130 -8.37 11.31 -1.36
N ARG A 131 -8.44 12.62 -1.68
CA ARG A 131 -8.49 13.67 -0.67
C ARG A 131 -9.70 13.52 0.27
N ILE A 132 -10.87 13.17 -0.29
CA ILE A 132 -12.08 12.89 0.50
C ILE A 132 -11.88 11.65 1.37
N ALA A 133 -11.47 10.54 0.78
CA ALA A 133 -11.35 9.25 1.47
C ALA A 133 -10.28 9.24 2.56
N THR A 134 -9.19 10.01 2.39
CA THR A 134 -8.10 10.06 3.38
C THR A 134 -8.25 11.19 4.37
N GLY A 135 -9.15 12.16 4.12
CA GLY A 135 -9.21 13.41 4.89
C GLY A 135 -7.85 14.14 4.88
N GLY A 136 -7.09 14.03 3.77
CA GLY A 136 -5.76 14.62 3.60
C GLY A 136 -4.63 13.85 4.29
N LEU A 137 -4.89 12.67 4.86
CA LEU A 137 -3.82 11.84 5.44
C LEU A 137 -2.89 11.33 4.33
N THR A 138 -1.59 11.54 4.52
CA THR A 138 -0.53 11.03 3.66
C THR A 138 0.43 10.13 4.44
N PRO A 139 0.99 9.09 3.83
CA PRO A 139 2.05 8.29 4.47
C PRO A 139 3.27 9.14 4.80
N ASP A 140 3.91 8.85 5.94
CA ASP A 140 5.23 9.40 6.28
C ASP A 140 6.31 8.83 5.35
N LEU A 141 6.13 7.57 4.91
CA LEU A 141 7.05 6.89 3.99
C LEU A 141 6.28 5.91 3.11
N THR A 142 6.56 5.91 1.82
CA THR A 142 6.09 4.89 0.88
C THR A 142 7.28 4.15 0.27
N LEU A 143 7.31 2.84 0.45
CA LEU A 143 8.27 1.93 -0.17
C LEU A 143 7.64 1.33 -1.43
N TRP A 144 8.17 1.68 -2.59
CA TRP A 144 7.76 1.08 -3.86
C TRP A 144 8.63 -0.13 -4.17
N LEU A 145 8.03 -1.30 -4.09
CA LEU A 145 8.67 -2.56 -4.46
C LEU A 145 8.63 -2.71 -5.98
N ASP A 146 9.70 -2.25 -6.63
CA ASP A 146 9.83 -2.27 -8.08
C ASP A 146 10.14 -3.67 -8.57
N LEU A 147 9.16 -4.27 -9.28
CA LEU A 147 9.26 -5.58 -9.87
C LEU A 147 8.79 -5.54 -11.33
N PRO A 148 9.62 -5.98 -12.30
CA PRO A 148 9.18 -6.11 -13.69
C PRO A 148 7.96 -7.03 -13.83
N LEU A 149 7.02 -6.68 -14.72
CA LEU A 149 5.78 -7.44 -14.93
C LEU A 149 6.03 -8.92 -15.21
N ALA A 150 7.01 -9.24 -16.06
CA ALA A 150 7.36 -10.63 -16.35
C ALA A 150 7.78 -11.42 -15.10
N ALA A 151 8.47 -10.79 -14.16
CA ALA A 151 8.83 -11.41 -12.87
C ALA A 151 7.61 -11.58 -11.97
N SER A 152 6.70 -10.58 -11.96
CA SER A 152 5.42 -10.66 -11.24
C SER A 152 4.60 -11.86 -11.73
N LEU A 153 4.43 -11.99 -13.04
CA LEU A 153 3.68 -13.10 -13.64
C LEU A 153 4.29 -14.46 -13.26
N ARG A 154 5.61 -14.61 -13.35
CA ARG A 154 6.30 -15.85 -12.92
C ARG A 154 6.08 -16.17 -11.44
N ARG A 155 6.16 -15.18 -10.55
CA ARG A 155 5.98 -15.40 -9.10
C ARG A 155 4.55 -15.79 -8.73
N ARG A 156 3.56 -15.28 -9.46
CA ARG A 156 2.15 -15.66 -9.27
C ARG A 156 1.88 -17.10 -9.68
N GLY A 157 2.63 -17.61 -10.68
CA GLY A 157 2.51 -19.00 -11.14
C GLY A 157 1.11 -19.32 -11.67
N HIS A 158 0.62 -20.52 -11.34
CA HIS A 158 -0.69 -21.01 -11.78
C HIS A 158 -1.81 -20.84 -10.74
N ARG A 159 -1.61 -20.02 -9.70
CA ARG A 159 -2.72 -19.76 -8.76
C ARG A 159 -3.88 -19.07 -9.50
N PRO A 160 -5.14 -19.34 -9.10
CA PRO A 160 -6.27 -18.63 -9.67
C PRO A 160 -6.07 -17.10 -9.54
N ALA A 161 -6.23 -16.41 -10.67
CA ALA A 161 -6.18 -14.95 -10.70
C ALA A 161 -7.48 -14.39 -10.14
N ASP A 162 -7.39 -13.34 -9.33
CA ASP A 162 -8.56 -12.56 -8.99
C ASP A 162 -9.03 -11.70 -10.20
N ARG A 163 -10.16 -11.03 -10.05
CA ARG A 163 -10.76 -10.22 -11.14
C ARG A 163 -9.82 -9.14 -11.67
N ILE A 164 -9.02 -8.54 -10.83
CA ILE A 164 -8.08 -7.46 -11.20
C ILE A 164 -6.90 -8.07 -11.95
N GLU A 165 -6.34 -9.13 -11.45
CA GLU A 165 -5.23 -9.87 -12.09
C GLU A 165 -5.65 -10.48 -13.44
N ALA A 166 -6.92 -10.86 -13.58
CA ALA A 166 -7.51 -11.38 -14.83
C ALA A 166 -7.77 -10.29 -15.89
N SER A 167 -7.52 -9.00 -15.60
CA SER A 167 -7.69 -7.90 -16.57
C SER A 167 -6.68 -7.91 -17.74
N GLY A 168 -5.72 -8.82 -17.74
CA GLY A 168 -4.76 -9.05 -18.83
C GLY A 168 -3.46 -8.28 -18.71
N GLU A 169 -2.46 -8.73 -19.50
CA GLU A 169 -1.08 -8.20 -19.40
C GLU A 169 -0.96 -6.71 -19.77
N ALA A 170 -1.70 -6.27 -20.79
CA ALA A 170 -1.69 -4.86 -21.20
C ALA A 170 -2.20 -3.92 -20.09
N PHE A 171 -3.21 -4.36 -19.33
CA PHE A 171 -3.68 -3.63 -18.16
C PHE A 171 -2.60 -3.58 -17.06
N LEU A 172 -1.99 -4.72 -16.75
CA LEU A 172 -0.95 -4.82 -15.73
C LEU A 172 0.33 -4.05 -16.11
N ALA A 173 0.65 -3.96 -17.41
CA ALA A 173 1.76 -3.16 -17.90
C ALA A 173 1.52 -1.66 -17.61
N ARG A 174 0.33 -1.13 -17.95
CA ARG A 174 -0.04 0.25 -17.62
C ARG A 174 0.00 0.51 -16.11
N VAL A 175 -0.46 -0.43 -15.30
CA VAL A 175 -0.36 -0.32 -13.83
C VAL A 175 1.09 -0.23 -13.36
N GLY A 176 1.99 -1.05 -13.93
CA GLY A 176 3.41 -1.00 -13.62
C GLY A 176 4.06 0.34 -13.98
N GLU A 177 3.76 0.87 -15.18
CA GLU A 177 4.19 2.20 -15.61
C GLU A 177 3.62 3.29 -14.70
N GLY A 178 2.36 3.16 -14.29
CA GLY A 178 1.70 4.04 -13.33
C GLY A 178 2.43 4.10 -11.98
N PHE A 179 2.84 2.96 -11.43
CA PHE A 179 3.64 2.94 -10.21
C PHE A 179 4.99 3.62 -10.38
N ALA A 180 5.68 3.41 -11.50
CA ALA A 180 6.97 4.06 -11.78
C ALA A 180 6.82 5.59 -11.87
N ARG A 181 5.78 6.08 -12.57
CA ARG A 181 5.44 7.51 -12.65
C ARG A 181 5.12 8.07 -11.27
N LEU A 182 4.23 7.44 -10.51
CA LEU A 182 3.84 7.88 -9.16
C LEU A 182 5.00 7.91 -8.19
N ALA A 183 5.91 6.94 -8.28
CA ALA A 183 7.10 6.90 -7.43
C ALA A 183 8.00 8.12 -7.64
N GLN A 184 8.14 8.59 -8.88
CA GLN A 184 8.87 9.83 -9.20
C GLN A 184 8.12 11.08 -8.72
N GLU A 185 6.84 11.20 -9.06
CA GLU A 185 6.01 12.37 -8.73
C GLU A 185 5.84 12.57 -7.21
N ARG A 186 5.63 11.47 -6.48
CA ARG A 186 5.37 11.47 -5.04
C ARG A 186 6.63 11.22 -4.20
N ARG A 187 7.81 11.08 -4.84
CA ARG A 187 9.11 10.84 -4.21
C ARG A 187 9.12 9.61 -3.30
N TRP A 188 8.57 8.50 -3.80
CA TRP A 188 8.59 7.23 -3.08
C TRP A 188 9.97 6.60 -3.10
N TRP A 189 10.24 5.79 -2.10
CA TRP A 189 11.50 5.06 -2.00
C TRP A 189 11.43 3.78 -2.81
N ARG A 190 12.21 3.76 -3.88
CA ARG A 190 12.33 2.59 -4.75
C ARG A 190 13.15 1.51 -4.07
N VAL A 191 12.63 0.28 -4.03
CA VAL A 191 13.31 -0.93 -3.59
C VAL A 191 13.29 -1.94 -4.73
N ASP A 192 14.45 -2.43 -5.16
CA ASP A 192 14.54 -3.48 -6.18
C ASP A 192 14.01 -4.80 -5.63
N ALA A 193 12.79 -5.14 -6.04
CA ALA A 193 12.11 -6.35 -5.61
C ALA A 193 12.48 -7.59 -6.43
N THR A 194 13.45 -7.52 -7.34
CA THR A 194 13.97 -8.69 -8.07
C THR A 194 14.88 -9.55 -7.21
N GLN A 195 15.46 -8.98 -6.17
CA GLN A 195 16.41 -9.60 -5.24
C GLN A 195 15.74 -10.68 -4.36
N ALA A 196 16.56 -11.45 -3.63
CA ALA A 196 16.07 -12.39 -2.64
C ALA A 196 15.28 -11.65 -1.52
N PRO A 197 14.25 -12.28 -0.92
CA PRO A 197 13.40 -11.62 0.09
C PRO A 197 14.18 -10.99 1.23
N GLU A 198 15.26 -11.61 1.68
CA GLU A 198 16.13 -11.15 2.77
C GLU A 198 16.91 -9.87 2.38
N GLN A 199 17.36 -9.79 1.13
CA GLN A 199 18.05 -8.61 0.59
C GLN A 199 17.07 -7.43 0.44
N VAL A 200 15.85 -7.69 -0.03
CA VAL A 200 14.78 -6.69 -0.10
C VAL A 200 14.44 -6.18 1.31
N ALA A 201 14.34 -7.08 2.30
CA ALA A 201 14.08 -6.72 3.68
C ALA A 201 15.18 -5.81 4.26
N GLU A 202 16.46 -6.12 4.00
CA GLU A 202 17.56 -5.28 4.48
C GLU A 202 17.60 -3.93 3.76
N ALA A 203 17.28 -3.86 2.47
CA ALA A 203 17.13 -2.61 1.76
C ALA A 203 16.03 -1.73 2.37
N CYS A 204 14.86 -2.31 2.72
CA CYS A 204 13.78 -1.60 3.41
C CYS A 204 14.24 -1.07 4.77
N ARG A 205 14.94 -1.89 5.59
CA ARG A 205 15.45 -1.50 6.90
C ARG A 205 16.47 -0.37 6.79
N SER A 206 17.39 -0.46 5.84
CA SER A 206 18.40 0.55 5.58
C SER A 206 17.79 1.89 5.20
N LEU A 207 16.78 1.89 4.33
CA LEU A 207 16.02 3.09 3.98
C LEU A 207 15.32 3.71 5.20
N LEU A 208 14.70 2.90 6.05
CA LEU A 208 14.06 3.40 7.26
C LEU A 208 15.08 4.02 8.22
N ARG A 209 16.22 3.37 8.46
CA ARG A 209 17.29 3.93 9.30
C ARG A 209 17.77 5.27 8.76
N GLN A 210 17.95 5.38 7.45
CA GLN A 210 18.41 6.62 6.80
C GLN A 210 17.38 7.75 6.93
N GLN A 211 16.08 7.44 6.79
CA GLN A 211 15.04 8.46 6.73
C GLN A 211 14.44 8.83 8.09
N LEU A 212 14.41 7.88 9.01
CA LEU A 212 13.78 8.02 10.32
C LEU A 212 14.77 7.91 11.49
N GLY A 213 15.97 7.43 11.20
CA GLY A 213 17.04 7.41 12.19
C GLY A 213 17.41 8.82 12.60
N VAL A 214 17.44 9.08 13.90
CA VAL A 214 18.04 10.28 14.44
C VAL A 214 19.49 10.29 13.95
N ALA A 215 19.94 11.39 13.34
CA ALA A 215 21.35 11.61 13.14
C ALA A 215 22.01 11.40 14.51
N ALA A 216 22.98 10.50 14.57
CA ALA A 216 23.75 10.28 15.80
C ALA A 216 24.22 11.63 16.32
N PRO A 217 24.13 11.88 17.62
CA PRO A 217 24.53 13.14 18.23
C PRO A 217 26.00 13.44 17.94
#